data_675044ca2bea105944c03125109c926b
#
_entry.id   675044ca2bea105944c03125109c926b
#
_cell.length_a   1.000
_cell.length_b   1.000
_cell.length_c   1.000
_cell.angle_alpha   90.00
_cell.angle_beta   90.00
_cell.angle_gamma   90.00
#
_symmetry.space_group_name_H-M   'P 1'
#
loop_
_entity.id
_entity.type
_entity.pdbx_description
1 polymer ?
#
loop_
_entity_poly.entity_id
_entity_poly.type
_entity_poly.pdbx_seq_one_letter_code
_entity_poly.pdbx_strand_id
1 'polypeptide(L)'
;MLFLSVYDNLSLQTLQEERSAFLWGAASFLVTFPLYTFFARKLAKDPYEVGIFQYTFLVPNYGFFGYVLIEAVYGSQMLFHMVIFTIPHMIYGYTDVYRRLCGMEKLSLRTLCNPSVFAILLGAACGMLQFRLPTAVISLLTAGKSCVGPLSMILTGMVIAGFRPADILKD
;
A
#
# COMPACT_ATOMS: atom_id res chain seq x y z
N MET A 1 8.71 -3.57 7.50
CA MET A 1 8.83 -2.28 6.82
C MET A 1 7.79 -1.28 7.31
N LEU A 2 6.49 -1.43 7.01
CA LEU A 2 5.43 -0.50 7.43
C LEU A 2 5.35 -0.27 8.95
N PHE A 3 5.40 -1.34 9.74
CA PHE A 3 5.43 -1.26 11.21
C PHE A 3 6.57 -0.37 11.71
N LEU A 4 7.81 -0.64 11.31
CA LEU A 4 8.98 0.12 11.75
C LEU A 4 8.91 1.58 11.29
N SER A 5 8.47 1.82 10.04
CA SER A 5 8.32 3.20 9.53
C SER A 5 7.38 4.03 10.39
N VAL A 6 6.27 3.44 10.82
CA VAL A 6 5.29 4.14 11.67
C VAL A 6 5.79 4.21 13.12
N TYR A 7 6.32 3.10 13.66
CA TYR A 7 6.84 3.02 15.03
C TYR A 7 7.95 4.05 15.30
N ASP A 8 8.91 4.19 14.36
CA ASP A 8 10.07 5.08 14.54
C ASP A 8 9.74 6.56 14.34
N ASN A 9 8.72 6.88 13.55
CA ASN A 9 8.46 8.27 13.12
C ASN A 9 7.16 8.85 13.69
N LEU A 10 6.23 8.03 14.22
CA LEU A 10 4.97 8.54 14.72
C LEU A 10 5.10 9.10 16.14
N SER A 11 4.87 10.40 16.26
CA SER A 11 4.68 11.13 17.53
C SER A 11 3.46 12.03 17.40
N LEU A 12 2.96 12.59 18.52
CA LEU A 12 1.86 13.56 18.48
C LEU A 12 2.22 14.80 17.64
N GLN A 13 3.47 15.20 17.66
CA GLN A 13 3.97 16.33 16.87
C GLN A 13 4.01 15.99 15.37
N THR A 14 4.62 14.85 15.02
CA THR A 14 4.68 14.39 13.61
C THR A 14 3.29 14.14 13.04
N LEU A 15 2.32 13.69 13.84
CA LEU A 15 0.95 13.49 13.37
C LEU A 15 0.29 14.81 12.94
N GLN A 16 0.59 15.94 13.60
CA GLN A 16 0.11 17.26 13.19
C GLN A 16 0.79 17.74 11.89
N GLU A 17 2.08 17.51 11.77
CA GLU A 17 2.85 17.83 10.56
C GLU A 17 2.39 17.00 9.36
N GLU A 18 2.10 15.71 9.57
CA GLU A 18 1.63 14.77 8.53
C GLU A 18 0.18 14.96 8.11
N ARG A 19 -0.58 15.81 8.80
CA ARG A 19 -1.97 16.12 8.40
C ARG A 19 -2.05 16.59 6.94
N SER A 20 -1.06 17.35 6.49
CA SER A 20 -0.99 17.81 5.11
C SER A 20 -0.78 16.65 4.13
N ALA A 21 0.09 15.69 4.42
CA ALA A 21 0.32 14.51 3.59
C ALA A 21 -0.95 13.67 3.45
N PHE A 22 -1.68 13.45 4.56
CA PHE A 22 -2.97 12.76 4.52
C PHE A 22 -4.02 13.51 3.68
N LEU A 23 -4.13 14.83 3.84
CA LEU A 23 -5.08 15.65 3.07
C LEU A 23 -4.75 15.64 1.58
N TRP A 24 -3.48 15.73 1.20
CA TRP A 24 -3.05 15.60 -0.19
C TRP A 24 -3.30 14.19 -0.74
N GLY A 25 -3.11 13.16 0.06
CA GLY A 25 -3.47 11.78 -0.29
C GLY A 25 -4.97 11.61 -0.53
N ALA A 26 -5.80 12.19 0.35
CA ALA A 26 -7.24 12.19 0.19
C ALA A 26 -7.70 13.00 -1.03
N ALA A 27 -7.14 14.18 -1.25
CA ALA A 27 -7.41 15.00 -2.43
C ALA A 27 -7.01 14.27 -3.72
N SER A 28 -5.82 13.66 -3.75
CA SER A 28 -5.36 12.82 -4.85
C SER A 28 -6.33 11.67 -5.13
N PHE A 29 -6.77 10.97 -4.09
CA PHE A 29 -7.74 9.89 -4.21
C PHE A 29 -9.08 10.39 -4.79
N LEU A 30 -9.60 11.52 -4.28
CA LEU A 30 -10.87 12.09 -4.77
C LEU A 30 -10.81 12.50 -6.25
N VAL A 31 -9.66 12.92 -6.74
CA VAL A 31 -9.46 13.28 -8.16
C VAL A 31 -9.24 12.03 -9.01
N THR A 32 -8.38 11.13 -8.56
CA THR A 32 -7.99 9.95 -9.35
C THR A 32 -9.09 8.88 -9.39
N PHE A 33 -9.87 8.73 -8.32
CA PHE A 33 -10.93 7.73 -8.24
C PHE A 33 -12.00 7.86 -9.36
N PRO A 34 -12.65 9.02 -9.60
CA PRO A 34 -13.62 9.15 -10.68
C PRO A 34 -12.95 9.01 -12.06
N LEU A 35 -11.74 9.54 -12.21
CA LEU A 35 -10.99 9.45 -13.46
C LEU A 35 -10.70 7.98 -13.82
N TYR A 36 -10.14 7.23 -12.90
CA TYR A 36 -9.82 5.81 -13.12
C TYR A 36 -11.06 4.93 -13.24
N THR A 37 -12.12 5.26 -12.52
CA THR A 37 -13.42 4.57 -12.67
C THR A 37 -14.00 4.79 -14.07
N PHE A 38 -13.88 6.01 -14.59
CA PHE A 38 -14.32 6.32 -15.96
C PHE A 38 -13.54 5.51 -17.00
N PHE A 39 -12.20 5.51 -16.91
CA PHE A 39 -11.36 4.74 -17.82
C PHE A 39 -11.57 3.23 -17.68
N ALA A 40 -11.65 2.72 -16.43
CA ALA A 40 -11.91 1.31 -16.18
C ALA A 40 -13.21 0.83 -16.84
N ARG A 41 -14.31 1.60 -16.69
CA ARG A 41 -15.60 1.28 -17.32
C ARG A 41 -15.58 1.35 -18.84
N LYS A 42 -14.72 2.21 -19.41
CA LYS A 42 -14.59 2.35 -20.85
C LYS A 42 -13.75 1.25 -21.49
N LEU A 43 -12.76 0.73 -20.76
CA LEU A 43 -11.84 -0.30 -21.23
C LEU A 43 -12.34 -1.70 -20.95
N ALA A 44 -13.08 -1.90 -19.86
CA ALA A 44 -13.56 -3.21 -19.43
C ALA A 44 -14.74 -3.71 -20.26
N LYS A 45 -14.74 -5.01 -20.52
CA LYS A 45 -15.81 -5.73 -21.22
C LYS A 45 -16.88 -6.25 -20.25
N ASP A 46 -16.53 -6.47 -18.99
CA ASP A 46 -17.45 -6.99 -17.97
C ASP A 46 -17.21 -6.32 -16.59
N PRO A 47 -18.14 -6.46 -15.63
CA PRO A 47 -18.01 -5.86 -14.30
C PRO A 47 -16.81 -6.33 -13.49
N TYR A 48 -16.30 -7.55 -13.73
CA TYR A 48 -15.12 -8.08 -13.06
C TYR A 48 -13.85 -7.39 -13.56
N GLU A 49 -13.71 -7.21 -14.87
CA GLU A 49 -12.62 -6.47 -15.48
C GLU A 49 -12.60 -5.01 -15.00
N VAL A 50 -13.77 -4.37 -14.80
CA VAL A 50 -13.82 -3.03 -14.18
C VAL A 50 -13.10 -3.01 -12.83
N GLY A 51 -13.32 -4.03 -12.00
CA GLY A 51 -12.63 -4.16 -10.71
C GLY A 51 -11.11 -4.29 -10.87
N ILE A 52 -10.65 -5.09 -11.82
CA ILE A 52 -9.23 -5.28 -12.11
C ILE A 52 -8.58 -3.96 -12.55
N PHE A 53 -9.17 -3.28 -13.54
CA PHE A 53 -8.65 -2.00 -14.01
C PHE A 53 -8.65 -0.93 -12.92
N GLN A 54 -9.72 -0.83 -12.12
CA GLN A 54 -9.77 0.08 -10.98
C GLN A 54 -8.64 -0.21 -9.98
N TYR A 55 -8.40 -1.49 -9.66
CA TYR A 55 -7.30 -1.87 -8.77
C TYR A 55 -5.94 -1.46 -9.35
N THR A 56 -5.70 -1.79 -10.60
CA THR A 56 -4.43 -1.51 -11.27
C THR A 56 -4.11 -0.01 -11.32
N PHE A 57 -5.11 0.83 -11.56
CA PHE A 57 -4.93 2.27 -11.66
C PHE A 57 -4.85 2.97 -10.30
N LEU A 58 -5.67 2.55 -9.32
CA LEU A 58 -5.75 3.22 -8.02
C LEU A 58 -4.73 2.71 -7.00
N VAL A 59 -4.30 1.46 -7.15
CA VAL A 59 -3.33 0.80 -6.26
C VAL A 59 -2.12 0.38 -7.08
N PRO A 60 -1.36 1.35 -7.62
CA PRO A 60 -0.11 1.02 -8.31
C PRO A 60 0.83 0.29 -7.33
N ASN A 61 1.87 -0.36 -7.85
CA ASN A 61 2.79 -1.20 -7.07
C ASN A 61 3.65 -0.40 -6.07
N TYR A 62 3.00 0.46 -5.27
CA TYR A 62 3.70 1.22 -4.22
C TYR A 62 4.14 0.32 -3.05
N GLY A 63 3.40 -0.76 -2.76
CA GLY A 63 3.68 -1.67 -1.65
C GLY A 63 4.98 -2.45 -1.82
N PHE A 64 5.21 -3.01 -3.00
CA PHE A 64 6.40 -3.83 -3.28
C PHE A 64 7.57 -3.03 -3.86
N PHE A 65 7.31 -2.03 -4.67
CA PHE A 65 8.36 -1.27 -5.34
C PHE A 65 8.49 0.15 -4.80
N GLY A 66 7.39 0.88 -4.71
CA GLY A 66 7.41 2.30 -4.35
C GLY A 66 7.98 2.56 -2.96
N TYR A 67 7.54 1.83 -1.94
CA TYR A 67 8.03 2.00 -0.57
C TYR A 67 9.51 1.65 -0.43
N VAL A 68 9.97 0.59 -1.10
CA VAL A 68 11.38 0.20 -1.08
C VAL A 68 12.25 1.26 -1.75
N LEU A 69 11.82 1.77 -2.90
CA LEU A 69 12.53 2.81 -3.64
C LEU A 69 12.59 4.13 -2.84
N ILE A 70 11.46 4.59 -2.32
CA ILE A 70 11.39 5.81 -1.52
C ILE A 70 12.30 5.71 -0.30
N GLU A 71 12.28 4.59 0.41
CA GLU A 71 13.13 4.40 1.57
C GLU A 71 14.62 4.37 1.20
N ALA A 72 14.97 3.72 0.11
CA ALA A 72 16.36 3.63 -0.34
C ALA A 72 16.94 4.98 -0.77
N VAL A 73 16.12 5.84 -1.38
CA VAL A 73 16.58 7.14 -1.94
C VAL A 73 16.44 8.27 -0.91
N TYR A 74 15.35 8.31 -0.16
CA TYR A 74 14.98 9.44 0.70
C TYR A 74 14.95 9.10 2.19
N GLY A 75 15.13 7.84 2.55
CA GLY A 75 15.15 7.39 3.95
C GLY A 75 13.78 7.11 4.57
N SER A 76 13.80 6.69 5.85
CA SER A 76 12.62 6.21 6.57
C SER A 76 11.57 7.29 6.83
N GLN A 77 11.98 8.55 6.97
CA GLN A 77 11.04 9.65 7.18
C GLN A 77 10.16 9.88 5.95
N MET A 78 10.74 9.88 4.75
CA MET A 78 9.97 10.02 3.52
C MET A 78 9.09 8.79 3.25
N LEU A 79 9.55 7.61 3.64
CA LEU A 79 8.69 6.42 3.63
C LEU A 79 7.46 6.61 4.53
N PHE A 80 7.63 7.20 5.72
CA PHE A 80 6.50 7.49 6.61
C PHE A 80 5.50 8.47 5.97
N HIS A 81 5.96 9.56 5.37
CA HIS A 81 5.12 10.49 4.59
C HIS A 81 4.34 9.75 3.49
N MET A 82 5.02 8.87 2.74
CA MET A 82 4.40 8.10 1.67
C MET A 82 3.35 7.12 2.19
N VAL A 83 3.58 6.49 3.35
CA VAL A 83 2.60 5.60 4.00
C VAL A 83 1.34 6.38 4.37
N ILE A 84 1.49 7.55 5.01
CA ILE A 84 0.36 8.42 5.38
C ILE A 84 -0.41 8.90 4.13
N PHE A 85 0.29 9.32 3.09
CA PHE A 85 -0.30 9.73 1.82
C PHE A 85 -1.12 8.63 1.16
N THR A 86 -0.67 7.39 1.22
CA THR A 86 -1.33 6.25 0.56
C THR A 86 -2.47 5.63 1.37
N ILE A 87 -2.71 6.02 2.64
CA ILE A 87 -3.79 5.47 3.49
C ILE A 87 -5.17 5.49 2.79
N PRO A 88 -5.64 6.59 2.18
CA PRO A 88 -6.94 6.60 1.51
C PRO A 88 -7.06 5.58 0.37
N HIS A 89 -5.99 5.42 -0.42
CA HIS A 89 -5.91 4.44 -1.50
C HIS A 89 -5.90 3.01 -0.97
N MET A 90 -5.16 2.75 0.12
CA MET A 90 -5.11 1.45 0.79
C MET A 90 -6.46 1.03 1.34
N ILE A 91 -7.17 1.95 2.02
CA ILE A 91 -8.50 1.67 2.56
C ILE A 91 -9.44 1.22 1.45
N TYR A 92 -9.49 1.96 0.35
CA TYR A 92 -10.34 1.61 -0.79
C TYR A 92 -9.90 0.30 -1.45
N GLY A 93 -8.61 0.12 -1.71
CA GLY A 93 -8.06 -1.09 -2.32
C GLY A 93 -8.34 -2.36 -1.52
N TYR A 94 -8.16 -2.30 -0.19
CA TYR A 94 -8.40 -3.46 0.69
C TYR A 94 -9.87 -3.64 1.10
N THR A 95 -10.75 -2.71 0.80
CA THR A 95 -12.18 -2.84 1.08
C THR A 95 -12.97 -3.17 -0.16
N ASP A 96 -13.30 -2.18 -0.96
CA ASP A 96 -14.24 -2.33 -2.07
C ASP A 96 -13.65 -3.14 -3.23
N VAL A 97 -12.41 -2.87 -3.61
CA VAL A 97 -11.79 -3.57 -4.75
C VAL A 97 -11.52 -5.04 -4.41
N TYR A 98 -10.93 -5.30 -3.24
CA TYR A 98 -10.69 -6.68 -2.79
C TYR A 98 -11.99 -7.48 -2.70
N ARG A 99 -13.06 -6.87 -2.18
CA ARG A 99 -14.40 -7.47 -2.13
C ARG A 99 -14.87 -7.90 -3.51
N ARG A 100 -14.75 -7.03 -4.51
CA ARG A 100 -15.16 -7.31 -5.90
C ARG A 100 -14.32 -8.44 -6.52
N LEU A 101 -13.02 -8.39 -6.35
CA LEU A 101 -12.09 -9.40 -6.89
C LEU A 101 -12.30 -10.78 -6.27
N CYS A 102 -12.71 -10.85 -4.99
CA CYS A 102 -13.02 -12.11 -4.31
C CYS A 102 -14.47 -12.56 -4.49
N GLY A 103 -15.29 -11.85 -5.26
CA GLY A 103 -16.71 -12.18 -5.48
C GLY A 103 -17.57 -12.11 -4.21
N MET A 104 -17.17 -11.32 -3.21
CA MET A 104 -17.90 -11.18 -1.94
C MET A 104 -19.05 -10.19 -2.10
N GLU A 105 -20.27 -10.58 -1.74
CA GLU A 105 -21.45 -9.71 -1.81
C GLU A 105 -21.42 -8.57 -0.78
N LYS A 106 -20.81 -8.79 0.40
CA LYS A 106 -20.80 -7.82 1.51
C LYS A 106 -19.38 -7.49 1.97
N LEU A 107 -19.17 -6.23 2.38
CA LEU A 107 -17.98 -5.81 3.10
C LEU A 107 -17.89 -6.60 4.41
N SER A 108 -16.84 -7.39 4.57
CA SER A 108 -16.55 -8.07 5.82
C SER A 108 -15.44 -7.32 6.56
N LEU A 109 -15.57 -7.20 7.89
CA LEU A 109 -14.48 -6.69 8.74
C LEU A 109 -13.21 -7.54 8.60
N ARG A 110 -13.32 -8.80 8.20
CA ARG A 110 -12.18 -9.66 7.83
C ARG A 110 -11.35 -9.09 6.69
N THR A 111 -11.94 -8.35 5.79
CA THR A 111 -11.26 -7.73 4.64
C THR A 111 -10.32 -6.59 5.10
N LEU A 112 -10.67 -5.92 6.20
CA LEU A 112 -9.84 -4.90 6.84
C LEU A 112 -8.71 -5.51 7.70
N CYS A 113 -8.81 -6.79 8.08
CA CYS A 113 -7.75 -7.52 8.79
C CYS A 113 -6.60 -7.92 7.85
N ASN A 114 -6.13 -6.98 7.03
CA ASN A 114 -4.94 -7.17 6.22
C ASN A 114 -3.69 -7.02 7.10
N PRO A 115 -2.67 -7.91 6.97
CA PRO A 115 -1.41 -7.79 7.72
C PRO A 115 -0.76 -6.42 7.63
N SER A 116 -0.87 -5.72 6.49
CA SER A 116 -0.32 -4.37 6.31
C SER A 116 -1.04 -3.33 7.16
N VAL A 117 -2.38 -3.37 7.20
CA VAL A 117 -3.19 -2.46 8.04
C VAL A 117 -2.91 -2.74 9.51
N PHE A 118 -2.86 -4.02 9.90
CA PHE A 118 -2.54 -4.41 11.26
C PHE A 118 -1.14 -3.96 11.70
N ALA A 119 -0.14 -4.08 10.82
CA ALA A 119 1.22 -3.60 11.08
C ALA A 119 1.27 -2.08 11.28
N ILE A 120 0.51 -1.30 10.49
CA ILE A 120 0.42 0.16 10.65
C ILE A 120 -0.23 0.52 11.98
N LEU A 121 -1.36 -0.12 12.31
CA LEU A 121 -2.08 0.14 13.57
C LEU A 121 -1.25 -0.23 14.80
N LEU A 122 -0.56 -1.37 14.79
CA LEU A 122 0.35 -1.78 15.86
C LEU A 122 1.55 -0.82 15.96
N GLY A 123 2.14 -0.43 14.83
CA GLY A 123 3.23 0.54 14.80
C GLY A 123 2.79 1.88 15.38
N ALA A 124 1.58 2.34 15.03
CA ALA A 124 1.00 3.55 15.56
C ALA A 124 0.75 3.46 17.08
N ALA A 125 0.15 2.37 17.55
CA ALA A 125 -0.09 2.16 18.97
C ALA A 125 1.21 2.15 19.77
N CYS A 126 2.22 1.39 19.32
CA CYS A 126 3.52 1.31 20.00
C CYS A 126 4.28 2.66 19.95
N GLY A 127 4.25 3.36 18.83
CA GLY A 127 4.89 4.67 18.67
C GLY A 127 4.24 5.75 19.55
N MET A 128 2.92 5.84 19.56
CA MET A 128 2.18 6.80 20.40
C MET A 128 2.33 6.51 21.90
N LEU A 129 2.33 5.24 22.31
CA LEU A 129 2.54 4.83 23.70
C LEU A 129 4.01 4.89 24.12
N GLN A 130 4.91 5.24 23.21
CA GLN A 130 6.36 5.22 23.43
C GLN A 130 6.86 3.88 23.98
N PHE A 131 6.20 2.80 23.59
CA PHE A 131 6.53 1.46 24.05
C PHE A 131 7.85 1.02 23.43
N ARG A 132 8.88 0.87 24.28
CA ARG A 132 10.21 0.45 23.84
C ARG A 132 10.24 -1.05 23.61
N LEU A 133 10.36 -1.44 22.36
CA LEU A 133 10.53 -2.84 21.97
C LEU A 133 11.93 -3.35 22.38
N PRO A 134 12.06 -4.61 22.80
CA PRO A 134 13.36 -5.24 23.02
C PRO A 134 14.23 -5.18 21.76
N THR A 135 15.52 -4.96 21.94
CA THR A 135 16.50 -4.85 20.83
C THR A 135 16.47 -6.07 19.90
N ALA A 136 16.27 -7.26 20.45
CA ALA A 136 16.15 -8.49 19.66
C ALA A 136 14.96 -8.44 18.68
N VAL A 137 13.82 -7.90 19.10
CA VAL A 137 12.63 -7.75 18.24
C VAL A 137 12.90 -6.73 17.14
N ILE A 138 13.49 -5.59 17.49
CA ILE A 138 13.86 -4.56 16.49
C ILE A 138 14.84 -5.13 15.48
N SER A 139 15.86 -5.87 15.91
CA SER A 139 16.84 -6.50 15.00
C SER A 139 16.18 -7.49 14.05
N LEU A 140 15.25 -8.31 14.54
CA LEU A 140 14.51 -9.28 13.72
C LEU A 140 13.63 -8.55 12.69
N LEU A 141 12.90 -7.53 13.10
CA LEU A 141 12.06 -6.73 12.21
C LEU A 141 12.89 -5.99 11.15
N THR A 142 14.06 -5.48 11.51
CA THR A 142 14.99 -4.81 10.60
C THR A 142 15.57 -5.80 9.58
N ALA A 143 15.95 -7.00 10.00
CA ALA A 143 16.39 -8.04 9.09
C ALA A 143 15.29 -8.45 8.11
N GLY A 144 14.05 -8.63 8.60
CA GLY A 144 12.89 -8.88 7.74
C GLY A 144 12.61 -7.72 6.75
N LYS A 145 12.74 -6.48 7.21
CA LYS A 145 12.62 -5.28 6.36
C LYS A 145 13.64 -5.27 5.23
N SER A 146 14.88 -5.64 5.48
CA SER A 146 15.96 -5.68 4.47
C SER A 146 15.69 -6.72 3.37
N CYS A 147 14.91 -7.77 3.66
CA CYS A 147 14.53 -8.78 2.68
C CYS A 147 13.41 -8.32 1.72
N VAL A 148 12.63 -7.29 2.08
CA VAL A 148 11.47 -6.86 1.29
C VAL A 148 11.87 -6.43 -0.13
N GLY A 149 12.91 -5.62 -0.26
CA GLY A 149 13.41 -5.16 -1.56
C GLY A 149 13.80 -6.32 -2.50
N PRO A 150 14.78 -7.15 -2.13
CA PRO A 150 15.19 -8.28 -2.96
C PRO A 150 14.06 -9.24 -3.31
N LEU A 151 13.21 -9.60 -2.33
CA LEU A 151 12.08 -10.52 -2.55
C LEU A 151 11.03 -9.90 -3.49
N SER A 152 10.75 -8.60 -3.35
CA SER A 152 9.82 -7.90 -4.23
C SER A 152 10.32 -7.86 -5.68
N MET A 153 11.61 -7.64 -5.88
CA MET A 153 12.22 -7.64 -7.22
C MET A 153 12.19 -9.02 -7.86
N ILE A 154 12.50 -10.08 -7.08
CA ILE A 154 12.41 -11.47 -7.55
C ILE A 154 10.96 -11.79 -7.93
N LEU A 155 9.99 -11.50 -7.05
CA LEU A 155 8.57 -11.75 -7.32
C LEU A 155 8.09 -11.03 -8.58
N THR A 156 8.43 -9.75 -8.71
CA THR A 156 8.07 -8.95 -9.90
C THR A 156 8.71 -9.55 -11.17
N GLY A 157 9.98 -9.93 -11.09
CA GLY A 157 10.68 -10.60 -12.21
C GLY A 157 10.03 -11.93 -12.60
N MET A 158 9.63 -12.74 -11.61
CA MET A 158 8.93 -14.01 -11.87
C MET A 158 7.58 -13.79 -12.57
N VAL A 159 6.82 -12.80 -12.12
CA VAL A 159 5.52 -12.46 -12.75
C VAL A 159 5.74 -12.02 -14.19
N ILE A 160 6.68 -11.09 -14.44
CA ILE A 160 6.98 -10.58 -15.80
C ILE A 160 7.47 -11.70 -16.70
N ALA A 161 8.34 -12.60 -16.21
CA ALA A 161 8.86 -13.73 -16.99
C ALA A 161 7.75 -14.71 -17.42
N GLY A 162 6.61 -14.74 -16.76
CA GLY A 162 5.45 -15.55 -17.15
C GLY A 162 4.70 -15.02 -18.37
N PHE A 163 4.91 -13.76 -18.75
CA PHE A 163 4.27 -13.13 -19.91
C PHE A 163 5.17 -13.15 -21.14
N ARG A 164 4.62 -13.53 -22.30
CA ARG A 164 5.31 -13.37 -23.58
C ARG A 164 5.08 -11.95 -24.10
N PRO A 165 6.12 -11.18 -24.46
CA PRO A 165 5.94 -9.82 -24.98
C PRO A 165 5.02 -9.74 -26.20
N ALA A 166 4.98 -10.81 -26.99
CA ALA A 166 4.12 -10.92 -28.17
C ALA A 166 2.63 -11.03 -27.84
N ASP A 167 2.26 -11.49 -26.65
CA ASP A 167 0.88 -11.63 -26.23
C ASP A 167 0.32 -10.29 -25.70
N ILE A 168 1.20 -9.43 -25.14
CA ILE A 168 0.85 -8.08 -24.65
C ILE A 168 0.51 -7.13 -25.81
N LEU A 169 1.08 -7.36 -27.01
CA LEU A 169 0.89 -6.49 -28.18
C LEU A 169 -0.32 -6.91 -29.05
N LYS A 170 -0.99 -8.01 -28.72
CA LYS A 170 -2.12 -8.53 -29.51
C LYS A 170 -3.51 -8.17 -28.95
N ASP A 171 -3.59 -7.71 -27.69
CA ASP A 171 -4.79 -7.23 -27.01
C ASP A 171 -4.87 -5.70 -27.04
#